data_fd83a57efddc7775d6ccf82bf0fd8f31
#
_entry.id   fd83a57efddc7775d6ccf82bf0fd8f31
#
_cell.length_a   1.000
_cell.length_b   1.000
_cell.length_c   1.000
_cell.angle_alpha   90.00
_cell.angle_beta   90.00
_cell.angle_gamma   90.00
#
_symmetry.space_group_name_H-M   'P 1'
#
loop_
_entity.id
_entity.type
_entity.pdbx_description
1 polymer ?
#
loop_
_entity_poly.entity_id
_entity_poly.type
_entity_poly.pdbx_seq_one_letter_code
_entity_poly.pdbx_strand_id
1 'polypeptide(L)'
;DVTHVVWLPDSETNFMYDQMVLDQSIKIVSICREGESLAIAAGLWVGGKKPVVMIQNTGMFESGDSIRGLGLDIEIPLVLMIGYRGWTRHGITRDSAARYTEPILNAWGINYYLVETDEDASRISDAFNEADSTGRMVACLMGTEYA
;
A
#
# COMPACT_ATOMS: atom_id res chain seq x y z
N ASP A 1 -3.38 -14.80 1.08
CA ASP A 1 -4.42 -14.84 2.15
C ASP A 1 -4.18 -13.69 3.14
N VAL A 2 -4.55 -12.45 2.75
CA VAL A 2 -4.50 -11.27 3.63
C VAL A 2 -5.42 -11.51 4.83
N THR A 3 -4.93 -11.22 6.03
CA THR A 3 -5.70 -11.38 7.27
C THR A 3 -6.12 -10.05 7.89
N HIS A 4 -5.34 -8.99 7.64
CA HIS A 4 -5.57 -7.66 8.21
C HIS A 4 -5.29 -6.58 7.18
N VAL A 5 -6.15 -5.58 7.13
CA VAL A 5 -5.95 -4.36 6.36
C VAL A 5 -5.75 -3.21 7.35
N VAL A 6 -4.53 -2.69 7.43
CA VAL A 6 -4.21 -1.50 8.22
C VAL A 6 -4.46 -0.28 7.35
N TRP A 7 -5.50 0.47 7.64
CA TRP A 7 -6.08 1.43 6.72
C TRP A 7 -6.38 2.78 7.36
N LEU A 8 -5.96 3.85 6.69
CA LEU A 8 -6.53 5.16 6.87
C LEU A 8 -7.53 5.39 5.73
N PRO A 9 -8.84 5.46 6.01
CA PRO A 9 -9.86 5.69 4.98
C PRO A 9 -9.58 6.97 4.18
N ASP A 10 -9.48 6.83 2.88
CA ASP A 10 -9.22 7.93 1.95
C ASP A 10 -10.07 7.80 0.67
N SER A 11 -10.11 8.87 -0.16
CA SER A 11 -10.93 8.91 -1.37
C SER A 11 -10.46 7.96 -2.48
N GLU A 12 -9.17 7.63 -2.51
CA GLU A 12 -8.59 6.81 -3.58
C GLU A 12 -8.81 5.30 -3.35
N THR A 13 -8.98 4.88 -2.09
CA THR A 13 -9.12 3.45 -1.72
C THR A 13 -10.50 3.10 -1.16
N ASN A 14 -11.37 4.09 -0.95
CA ASN A 14 -12.68 3.90 -0.33
C ASN A 14 -13.63 2.96 -1.10
N PHE A 15 -13.44 2.81 -2.41
CA PHE A 15 -14.26 1.89 -3.24
C PHE A 15 -14.16 0.42 -2.77
N MET A 16 -13.09 0.04 -2.09
CA MET A 16 -12.91 -1.32 -1.58
C MET A 16 -13.60 -1.57 -0.22
N TYR A 17 -14.08 -0.52 0.45
CA TYR A 17 -14.58 -0.62 1.83
C TYR A 17 -15.68 -1.65 2.01
N ASP A 18 -16.73 -1.58 1.19
CA ASP A 18 -17.88 -2.47 1.32
C ASP A 18 -17.48 -3.94 1.13
N GLN A 19 -16.57 -4.22 0.21
CA GLN A 19 -16.09 -5.58 -0.03
C GLN A 19 -15.24 -6.08 1.14
N MET A 20 -14.37 -5.24 1.69
CA MET A 20 -13.55 -5.58 2.85
C MET A 20 -14.40 -5.86 4.10
N VAL A 21 -15.49 -5.09 4.31
CA VAL A 21 -16.40 -5.28 5.46
C VAL A 21 -17.20 -6.58 5.32
N LEU A 22 -17.56 -6.96 4.10
CA LEU A 22 -18.32 -8.19 3.84
C LEU A 22 -17.44 -9.45 3.96
N ASP A 23 -16.15 -9.33 3.77
CA ASP A 23 -15.21 -10.46 3.88
C ASP A 23 -14.84 -10.73 5.34
N GLN A 24 -15.45 -11.76 5.92
CA GLN A 24 -15.22 -12.14 7.32
C GLN A 24 -13.79 -12.68 7.59
N SER A 25 -13.02 -12.99 6.55
CA SER A 25 -11.63 -13.45 6.69
C SER A 25 -10.66 -12.28 6.94
N ILE A 26 -11.06 -11.05 6.60
CA ILE A 26 -10.27 -9.83 6.71
C ILE A 26 -10.69 -9.04 7.95
N LYS A 27 -9.71 -8.56 8.71
CA LYS A 27 -9.92 -7.60 9.79
C LYS A 27 -9.39 -6.24 9.40
N ILE A 28 -10.26 -5.24 9.39
CA ILE A 28 -9.88 -3.84 9.17
C ILE A 28 -9.37 -3.26 10.49
N VAL A 29 -8.16 -2.70 10.45
CA VAL A 29 -7.54 -1.95 11.54
C VAL A 29 -7.48 -0.50 11.11
N SER A 30 -8.48 0.27 11.50
CA SER A 30 -8.52 1.71 11.21
C SER A 30 -7.49 2.46 12.05
N ILE A 31 -6.78 3.39 11.42
CA ILE A 31 -5.78 4.24 12.04
C ILE A 31 -6.16 5.71 11.91
N CYS A 32 -5.53 6.57 12.71
CA CYS A 32 -5.75 8.01 12.68
C CYS A 32 -4.61 8.78 12.00
N ARG A 33 -3.49 8.11 11.75
CA ARG A 33 -2.30 8.69 11.15
C ARG A 33 -1.53 7.63 10.37
N GLU A 34 -1.11 7.94 9.15
CA GLU A 34 -0.45 6.98 8.24
C GLU A 34 0.88 6.46 8.80
N GLY A 35 1.65 7.30 9.48
CA GLY A 35 2.91 6.90 10.11
C GLY A 35 2.80 5.77 11.12
N GLU A 36 1.58 5.52 11.67
CA GLU A 36 1.32 4.39 12.57
C GLU A 36 1.15 3.06 11.82
N SER A 37 0.75 3.13 10.54
CA SER A 37 0.35 1.96 9.76
C SER A 37 1.43 0.89 9.68
N LEU A 38 2.66 1.32 9.41
CA LEU A 38 3.80 0.42 9.23
C LEU A 38 4.15 -0.30 10.54
N ALA A 39 4.12 0.40 11.67
CA ALA A 39 4.42 -0.19 12.97
C ALA A 39 3.35 -1.22 13.38
N ILE A 40 2.07 -0.92 13.14
CA ILE A 40 0.96 -1.85 13.39
C ILE A 40 1.08 -3.08 12.48
N ALA A 41 1.31 -2.87 11.17
CA ALA A 41 1.47 -3.96 10.22
C ALA A 41 2.69 -4.83 10.55
N ALA A 42 3.81 -4.22 10.92
CA ALA A 42 5.01 -4.94 11.36
C ALA A 42 4.73 -5.81 12.59
N GLY A 43 4.02 -5.27 13.59
CA GLY A 43 3.60 -6.03 14.77
C GLY A 43 2.69 -7.20 14.43
N LEU A 44 1.74 -7.01 13.53
CA LEU A 44 0.86 -8.07 13.03
C LEU A 44 1.66 -9.16 12.30
N TRP A 45 2.60 -8.75 11.43
CA TRP A 45 3.45 -9.69 10.70
C TRP A 45 4.32 -10.52 11.65
N VAL A 46 4.98 -9.90 12.63
CA VAL A 46 5.75 -10.60 13.68
C VAL A 46 4.85 -11.56 14.47
N GLY A 47 3.57 -11.19 14.68
CA GLY A 47 2.56 -12.03 15.30
C GLY A 47 2.01 -13.14 14.39
N GLY A 48 2.61 -13.39 13.22
CA GLY A 48 2.23 -14.47 12.30
C GLY A 48 0.96 -14.17 11.49
N LYS A 49 0.58 -12.89 11.35
CA LYS A 49 -0.51 -12.46 10.48
C LYS A 49 0.02 -12.02 9.12
N LYS A 50 -0.85 -11.95 8.11
CA LYS A 50 -0.52 -11.42 6.78
C LYS A 50 -1.24 -10.07 6.59
N PRO A 51 -0.65 -8.97 7.07
CA PRO A 51 -1.23 -7.64 6.92
C PRO A 51 -0.94 -7.05 5.55
N VAL A 52 -1.78 -6.11 5.13
CA VAL A 52 -1.52 -5.13 4.08
C VAL A 52 -1.72 -3.73 4.64
N VAL A 53 -0.88 -2.79 4.22
CA VAL A 53 -1.04 -1.38 4.56
C VAL A 53 -1.75 -0.69 3.39
N MET A 54 -2.83 0.02 3.68
CA MET A 54 -3.61 0.74 2.69
C MET A 54 -3.65 2.22 3.06
N ILE A 55 -2.99 3.05 2.26
CA ILE A 55 -2.83 4.48 2.49
C ILE A 55 -2.76 5.23 1.16
N GLN A 56 -3.03 6.52 1.16
CA GLN A 56 -2.83 7.37 -0.01
C GLN A 56 -1.32 7.68 -0.19
N ASN A 57 -0.89 8.09 -1.38
CA ASN A 57 0.51 8.47 -1.62
C ASN A 57 0.98 9.64 -0.73
N THR A 58 0.10 10.56 -0.35
CA THR A 58 0.42 11.61 0.64
C THR A 58 0.73 11.00 2.02
N GLY A 59 0.02 9.95 2.39
CA GLY A 59 0.29 9.19 3.61
C GLY A 59 1.58 8.36 3.54
N MET A 60 1.93 7.87 2.35
CA MET A 60 3.24 7.25 2.12
C MET A 60 4.38 8.24 2.43
N PHE A 61 4.26 9.50 2.01
CA PHE A 61 5.26 10.52 2.33
C PHE A 61 5.32 10.81 3.84
N GLU A 62 4.18 10.90 4.49
CA GLU A 62 4.10 11.08 5.95
C GLU A 62 4.74 9.90 6.70
N SER A 63 4.61 8.70 6.17
CA SER A 63 5.16 7.46 6.75
C SER A 63 6.64 7.22 6.42
N GLY A 64 7.33 8.17 5.78
CA GLY A 64 8.66 7.97 5.21
C GLY A 64 9.68 7.38 6.17
N ASP A 65 9.73 7.85 7.42
CA ASP A 65 10.67 7.29 8.41
C ASP A 65 10.29 5.87 8.85
N SER A 66 9.02 5.58 8.99
CA SER A 66 8.54 4.22 9.31
C SER A 66 8.84 3.25 8.16
N ILE A 67 8.67 3.69 6.90
CA ILE A 67 9.03 2.90 5.71
C ILE A 67 10.54 2.63 5.71
N ARG A 68 11.36 3.66 5.93
CA ARG A 68 12.81 3.53 6.01
C ARG A 68 13.21 2.53 7.11
N GLY A 69 12.74 2.72 8.34
CA GLY A 69 13.16 1.90 9.48
C GLY A 69 12.65 0.46 9.40
N LEU A 70 11.35 0.26 9.17
CA LEU A 70 10.74 -1.07 9.19
C LEU A 70 10.87 -1.80 7.84
N GLY A 71 10.73 -1.06 6.74
CA GLY A 71 10.77 -1.63 5.41
C GLY A 71 12.19 -1.84 4.86
N LEU A 72 13.09 -0.87 5.05
CA LEU A 72 14.41 -0.91 4.43
C LEU A 72 15.50 -1.39 5.38
N ASP A 73 15.53 -0.91 6.63
CA ASP A 73 16.59 -1.29 7.56
C ASP A 73 16.34 -2.66 8.21
N ILE A 74 15.07 -2.98 8.55
CA ILE A 74 14.68 -4.25 9.19
C ILE A 74 14.22 -5.29 8.15
N GLU A 75 13.90 -4.85 6.94
CA GLU A 75 13.46 -5.69 5.81
C GLU A 75 12.20 -6.53 6.12
N ILE A 76 11.17 -5.88 6.72
CA ILE A 76 9.88 -6.54 6.90
C ILE A 76 9.12 -6.57 5.56
N PRO A 77 8.73 -7.76 5.04
CA PRO A 77 8.12 -7.91 3.72
C PRO A 77 6.64 -7.53 3.71
N LEU A 78 6.35 -6.24 3.88
CA LEU A 78 4.99 -5.71 3.83
C LEU A 78 4.61 -5.33 2.40
N VAL A 79 3.35 -5.53 2.04
CA VAL A 79 2.76 -4.96 0.84
C VAL A 79 2.06 -3.66 1.20
N LEU A 80 2.37 -2.59 0.45
CA LEU A 80 1.72 -1.29 0.55
C LEU A 80 0.75 -1.14 -0.63
N MET A 81 -0.55 -1.02 -0.36
CA MET A 81 -1.54 -0.59 -1.35
C MET A 81 -1.68 0.92 -1.25
N ILE A 82 -1.17 1.63 -2.24
CA ILE A 82 -1.04 3.08 -2.22
C ILE A 82 -2.05 3.68 -3.19
N GLY A 83 -3.04 4.40 -2.68
CA GLY A 83 -3.94 5.20 -3.51
C GLY A 83 -3.13 6.28 -4.25
N TYR A 84 -3.14 6.23 -5.59
CA TYR A 84 -2.27 7.04 -6.43
C TYR A 84 -2.95 8.36 -6.79
N ARG A 85 -3.22 9.19 -5.80
CA ARG A 85 -3.78 10.53 -6.00
C ARG A 85 -2.97 11.32 -7.02
N GLY A 86 -3.65 11.91 -7.98
CA GLY A 86 -3.06 12.72 -9.06
C GLY A 86 -2.59 11.89 -10.26
N TRP A 87 -2.75 10.58 -10.25
CA TRP A 87 -2.62 9.73 -11.43
C TRP A 87 -3.93 9.71 -12.23
N THR A 88 -3.84 9.66 -13.54
CA THR A 88 -4.98 9.47 -14.45
C THR A 88 -4.56 8.58 -15.61
N ARG A 89 -5.51 8.05 -16.39
CA ARG A 89 -5.22 7.31 -17.63
C ARG A 89 -4.29 8.03 -18.62
N HIS A 90 -4.19 9.34 -18.50
CA HIS A 90 -3.33 10.15 -19.34
C HIS A 90 -1.98 10.47 -18.68
N GLY A 91 -1.68 9.80 -17.55
CA GLY A 91 -0.45 9.95 -16.79
C GLY A 91 -0.58 10.92 -15.61
N ILE A 92 0.57 11.39 -15.16
CA ILE A 92 0.69 12.21 -13.95
C ILE A 92 0.12 13.62 -14.21
N THR A 93 -0.75 14.08 -13.32
CA THR A 93 -1.27 15.44 -13.32
C THR A 93 -0.24 16.44 -12.75
N ARG A 94 -0.67 17.69 -12.54
CA ARG A 94 0.16 18.71 -11.87
C ARG A 94 0.27 18.51 -10.35
N ASP A 95 -0.47 17.56 -9.79
CA ASP A 95 -0.40 17.25 -8.35
C ASP A 95 1.02 16.75 -8.00
N SER A 96 1.64 17.41 -7.04
CA SER A 96 2.98 17.05 -6.59
C SER A 96 3.02 15.68 -5.93
N ALA A 97 1.91 15.23 -5.34
CA ALA A 97 1.83 13.88 -4.77
C ALA A 97 2.10 12.82 -5.85
N ALA A 98 1.43 12.90 -7.02
CA ALA A 98 1.69 11.98 -8.12
C ALA A 98 3.12 12.10 -8.65
N ARG A 99 3.61 13.34 -8.81
CA ARG A 99 4.94 13.58 -9.38
C ARG A 99 6.09 12.97 -8.60
N TYR A 100 5.94 12.83 -7.29
CA TYR A 100 7.01 12.33 -6.41
C TYR A 100 6.82 10.90 -5.93
N THR A 101 5.66 10.27 -6.17
CA THR A 101 5.38 8.90 -5.72
C THR A 101 6.42 7.90 -6.27
N GLU A 102 6.50 7.75 -7.57
CA GLU A 102 7.44 6.80 -8.19
C GLU A 102 8.91 7.19 -7.97
N PRO A 103 9.32 8.46 -8.11
CA PRO A 103 10.70 8.87 -7.78
C PRO A 103 11.13 8.49 -6.37
N ILE A 104 10.26 8.62 -5.37
CA ILE A 104 10.57 8.27 -3.99
C ILE A 104 10.64 6.77 -3.80
N LEU A 105 9.69 5.99 -4.34
CA LEU A 105 9.74 4.53 -4.31
C LEU A 105 11.03 4.01 -4.95
N ASN A 106 11.40 4.56 -6.10
CA ASN A 106 12.66 4.23 -6.78
C ASN A 106 13.90 4.60 -5.93
N ALA A 107 13.90 5.78 -5.27
CA ALA A 107 15.00 6.19 -4.40
C ALA A 107 15.15 5.28 -3.18
N TRP A 108 14.05 4.71 -2.69
CA TRP A 108 14.05 3.72 -1.61
C TRP A 108 14.35 2.29 -2.09
N GLY A 109 14.38 2.05 -3.41
CA GLY A 109 14.55 0.71 -3.97
C GLY A 109 13.35 -0.20 -3.72
N ILE A 110 12.16 0.38 -3.50
CA ILE A 110 10.90 -0.35 -3.35
C ILE A 110 10.32 -0.59 -4.74
N ASN A 111 10.17 -1.86 -5.13
CA ASN A 111 9.48 -2.20 -6.37
C ASN A 111 7.98 -1.94 -6.24
N TYR A 112 7.34 -1.61 -7.37
CA TYR A 112 5.91 -1.33 -7.38
C TYR A 112 5.22 -1.80 -8.66
N TYR A 113 3.93 -2.11 -8.51
CA TYR A 113 3.02 -2.52 -9.57
C TYR A 113 1.91 -1.48 -9.71
N LEU A 114 1.68 -0.99 -10.92
CA LEU A 114 0.55 -0.10 -11.21
C LEU A 114 -0.70 -0.95 -11.48
N VAL A 115 -1.78 -0.65 -10.77
CA VAL A 115 -3.09 -1.32 -10.88
C VAL A 115 -4.12 -0.26 -11.26
N GLU A 116 -4.56 -0.27 -12.50
CA GLU A 116 -5.47 0.73 -13.05
C GLU A 116 -6.85 0.16 -13.42
N THR A 117 -6.90 -1.13 -13.74
CA THR A 117 -8.11 -1.81 -14.21
C THR A 117 -8.24 -3.18 -13.56
N ASP A 118 -9.39 -3.83 -13.72
CA ASP A 118 -9.62 -5.20 -13.24
C ASP A 118 -8.64 -6.21 -13.87
N GLU A 119 -8.18 -5.94 -15.09
CA GLU A 119 -7.19 -6.80 -15.77
C GLU A 119 -5.83 -6.76 -15.06
N ASP A 120 -5.53 -5.66 -14.36
CA ASP A 120 -4.30 -5.50 -13.57
C ASP A 120 -4.39 -6.14 -12.17
N ALA A 121 -5.56 -6.61 -11.75
CA ALA A 121 -5.78 -7.11 -10.38
C ALA A 121 -4.83 -8.25 -10.00
N SER A 122 -4.38 -9.06 -10.95
CA SER A 122 -3.38 -10.11 -10.72
C SER A 122 -2.05 -9.58 -10.19
N ARG A 123 -1.68 -8.33 -10.51
CA ARG A 123 -0.45 -7.67 -10.04
C ARG A 123 -0.41 -7.50 -8.52
N ILE A 124 -1.58 -7.45 -7.87
CA ILE A 124 -1.64 -7.45 -6.39
C ILE A 124 -1.09 -8.78 -5.86
N SER A 125 -1.46 -9.90 -6.48
CA SER A 125 -0.91 -11.21 -6.11
C SER A 125 0.58 -11.31 -6.40
N ASP A 126 1.03 -10.71 -7.51
CA ASP A 126 2.46 -10.68 -7.86
C ASP A 126 3.26 -9.89 -6.81
N ALA A 127 2.73 -8.77 -6.31
CA ALA A 127 3.36 -7.98 -5.25
C ALA A 127 3.52 -8.79 -3.95
N PHE A 128 2.49 -9.56 -3.56
CA PHE A 128 2.60 -10.43 -2.39
C PHE A 128 3.60 -11.57 -2.59
N ASN A 129 3.62 -12.19 -3.77
CA ASN A 129 4.56 -13.25 -4.10
C ASN A 129 6.00 -12.72 -4.11
N GLU A 130 6.22 -11.51 -4.63
CA GLU A 130 7.52 -10.87 -4.60
C GLU A 130 7.96 -10.55 -3.18
N ALA A 131 7.10 -9.94 -2.37
CA ALA A 131 7.42 -9.65 -0.98
C ALA A 131 7.77 -10.91 -0.19
N ASP A 132 6.97 -11.98 -0.33
CA ASP A 132 7.21 -13.25 0.33
C ASP A 132 8.52 -13.92 -0.14
N SER A 133 8.85 -13.84 -1.45
CA SER A 133 10.03 -14.51 -2.00
C SER A 133 11.34 -13.74 -1.79
N THR A 134 11.27 -12.41 -1.77
CA THR A 134 12.46 -11.55 -1.62
C THR A 134 12.73 -11.15 -0.18
N GLY A 135 11.74 -11.27 0.71
CA GLY A 135 11.81 -10.73 2.06
C GLY A 135 11.77 -9.20 2.11
N ARG A 136 11.28 -8.53 1.07
CA ARG A 136 11.33 -7.08 0.94
C ARG A 136 9.92 -6.48 0.81
N MET A 137 9.82 -5.21 1.17
CA MET A 137 8.62 -4.41 0.97
C MET A 137 8.36 -4.18 -0.53
N VAL A 138 7.10 -4.28 -0.93
CA VAL A 138 6.63 -4.05 -2.31
C VAL A 138 5.39 -3.15 -2.27
N ALA A 139 5.18 -2.33 -3.29
CA ALA A 139 4.01 -1.46 -3.39
C ALA A 139 3.09 -1.85 -4.56
N CYS A 140 1.79 -1.60 -4.39
CA CYS A 140 0.79 -1.53 -5.46
C CYS A 140 0.29 -0.11 -5.53
N LEU A 141 0.43 0.54 -6.68
CA LEU A 141 -0.12 1.87 -6.94
C LEU A 141 -1.51 1.73 -7.54
N MET A 142 -2.52 2.12 -6.76
CA MET A 142 -3.93 2.02 -7.17
C MET A 142 -4.30 3.26 -7.98
N GLY A 143 -4.52 3.08 -9.27
CA GLY A 143 -4.90 4.17 -10.18
C GLY A 143 -6.34 4.66 -9.96
N THR A 144 -6.64 5.87 -10.41
CA THR A 144 -7.92 6.58 -10.14
C THR A 144 -9.15 6.01 -10.86
N GLU A 145 -9.03 4.96 -11.67
CA GLU A 145 -10.21 4.36 -12.32
C GLU A 145 -11.17 3.68 -11.36
N TYR A 146 -10.73 3.46 -10.15
CA TYR A 146 -11.53 2.88 -9.07
C TYR A 146 -12.14 3.92 -8.13
N ALA A 147 -11.85 5.21 -8.32
CA ALA A 147 -12.35 6.30 -7.47
C ALA A 147 -13.67 6.88 -7.94
#